data_9699cf7171d2b43805832bc4a251eef2
#
_entry.id   9699cf7171d2b43805832bc4a251eef2
#
_cell.length_a   1.000
_cell.length_b   1.000
_cell.length_c   1.000
_cell.angle_alpha   90.00
_cell.angle_beta   90.00
_cell.angle_gamma   90.00
#
_symmetry.space_group_name_H-M   'P 1'
#
loop_
_entity.id
_entity.type
_entity.pdbx_description
1 polymer ?
#
loop_
_entity_poly.entity_id
_entity_poly.type
_entity_poly.pdbx_seq_one_letter_code
_entity_poly.pdbx_strand_id
1 'polypeptide(L)'
;MLESRQILANVHLIMRHLKTTIHPDIDHLDDKLVFKRNAARAIVVDGEDILLLYTERYHDYTIPGGGLDEGEDVIAGMVRELEEETGANNIHSIKPFGIFEEFRPWYKDDADVMHMISYCYTCKIDRELGQTSYEDYEIKNGMKPMWINIHDAIAHNEKTIAESPKKGMSIERETYLLQLVAKEML
;
A
#
# COMPACT_ATOMS: atom_id res chain seq x y z
N MET A 1 7.14 -11.64 20.85
CA MET A 1 8.21 -11.33 19.88
C MET A 1 8.61 -12.49 18.97
N LEU A 2 8.85 -13.70 19.45
CA LEU A 2 9.18 -14.86 18.59
C LEU A 2 7.99 -15.34 17.74
N GLU A 3 6.78 -15.37 18.31
CA GLU A 3 5.56 -15.79 17.60
C GLU A 3 5.18 -14.85 16.45
N SER A 4 5.26 -13.54 16.63
CA SER A 4 4.94 -12.55 15.59
C SER A 4 5.89 -12.64 14.39
N ARG A 5 7.18 -12.86 14.64
CA ARG A 5 8.18 -13.10 13.57
C ARG A 5 7.93 -14.39 12.82
N GLN A 6 7.45 -15.42 13.52
CA GLN A 6 7.11 -16.71 12.92
C GLN A 6 5.85 -16.59 12.05
N ILE A 7 4.85 -15.81 12.47
CA ILE A 7 3.61 -15.56 11.71
C ILE A 7 3.92 -14.80 10.42
N LEU A 8 4.67 -13.70 10.49
CA LEU A 8 5.10 -12.93 9.31
C LEU A 8 5.92 -13.78 8.34
N ALA A 9 6.83 -14.61 8.85
CA ALA A 9 7.60 -15.53 8.01
C ALA A 9 6.71 -16.57 7.32
N ASN A 10 5.69 -17.09 7.99
CA ASN A 10 4.75 -18.05 7.42
C ASN A 10 3.85 -17.39 6.36
N VAL A 11 3.38 -16.17 6.58
CA VAL A 11 2.60 -15.40 5.59
C VAL A 11 3.44 -15.14 4.35
N HIS A 12 4.71 -14.76 4.51
CA HIS A 12 5.63 -14.54 3.41
C HIS A 12 5.87 -15.80 2.56
N LEU A 13 5.90 -16.98 3.18
CA LEU A 13 6.07 -18.25 2.48
C LEU A 13 4.82 -18.72 1.70
N ILE A 14 3.63 -18.21 2.05
CA ILE A 14 2.35 -18.64 1.45
C ILE A 14 1.88 -17.68 0.36
N MET A 15 2.28 -16.40 0.43
CA MET A 15 1.86 -15.39 -0.54
C MET A 15 2.83 -15.35 -1.73
N ARG A 16 2.27 -15.26 -2.95
CA ARG A 16 3.08 -15.09 -4.15
C ARG A 16 3.85 -13.76 -4.10
N HIS A 17 5.07 -13.79 -4.56
CA HIS A 17 5.86 -12.58 -4.80
C HIS A 17 5.38 -11.89 -6.08
N LEU A 18 5.06 -10.59 -6.01
CA LEU A 18 4.57 -9.81 -7.15
C LEU A 18 5.71 -9.12 -7.89
N LYS A 19 6.53 -8.38 -7.16
CA LYS A 19 7.67 -7.64 -7.71
C LYS A 19 8.59 -7.15 -6.59
N THR A 20 9.87 -7.00 -6.90
CA THR A 20 10.83 -6.22 -6.11
C THR A 20 11.31 -5.03 -6.94
N THR A 21 11.37 -3.84 -6.32
CA THR A 21 11.93 -2.64 -6.93
C THR A 21 13.04 -2.07 -6.09
N ILE A 22 14.05 -1.49 -6.75
CA ILE A 22 15.16 -0.78 -6.10
C ILE A 22 15.16 0.64 -6.66
N HIS A 23 15.14 1.64 -5.76
CA HIS A 23 15.16 3.04 -6.16
C HIS A 23 16.47 3.36 -6.91
N PRO A 24 16.43 4.17 -7.98
CA PRO A 24 17.62 4.48 -8.79
C PRO A 24 18.80 5.07 -8.00
N ASP A 25 18.54 5.73 -6.88
CA ASP A 25 19.59 6.31 -6.02
C ASP A 25 20.30 5.27 -5.15
N ILE A 26 19.93 3.98 -5.26
CA ILE A 26 20.58 2.88 -4.56
C ILE A 26 21.44 2.11 -5.56
N ASP A 27 22.73 2.37 -5.57
CA ASP A 27 23.68 1.71 -6.48
C ASP A 27 23.88 0.23 -6.15
N HIS A 28 23.87 -0.14 -4.86
CA HIS A 28 24.05 -1.50 -4.35
C HIS A 28 23.46 -1.63 -2.94
N LEU A 29 23.21 -2.85 -2.52
CA LEU A 29 22.67 -3.16 -1.17
C LEU A 29 23.74 -3.73 -0.22
N ASP A 30 24.89 -4.15 -0.76
CA ASP A 30 25.99 -4.69 0.04
C ASP A 30 26.51 -3.61 0.98
N ASP A 31 26.79 -3.99 2.22
CA ASP A 31 27.29 -3.10 3.29
C ASP A 31 26.33 -1.94 3.70
N LYS A 32 25.09 -1.94 3.22
CA LYS A 32 24.08 -0.96 3.63
C LYS A 32 23.35 -1.39 4.90
N LEU A 33 23.16 -0.46 5.83
CA LEU A 33 22.29 -0.67 6.97
C LEU A 33 20.83 -0.56 6.50
N VAL A 34 20.09 -1.68 6.59
CA VAL A 34 18.72 -1.79 6.07
C VAL A 34 17.71 -1.75 7.20
N PHE A 35 16.83 -0.74 7.17
CA PHE A 35 15.63 -0.66 8.01
C PHE A 35 14.47 -1.41 7.32
N LYS A 36 13.96 -2.47 7.97
CA LYS A 36 12.79 -3.22 7.45
C LYS A 36 11.49 -2.63 7.99
N ARG A 37 10.55 -2.37 7.06
CA ARG A 37 9.20 -1.92 7.38
C ARG A 37 8.17 -2.85 6.72
N ASN A 38 7.33 -3.47 7.53
CA ASN A 38 6.18 -4.23 7.04
C ASN A 38 4.98 -3.29 6.90
N ALA A 39 4.21 -3.48 5.84
CA ALA A 39 2.98 -2.74 5.58
C ALA A 39 1.91 -3.69 5.05
N ALA A 40 0.65 -3.39 5.29
CA ALA A 40 -0.47 -4.13 4.73
C ALA A 40 -1.29 -3.23 3.82
N ARG A 41 -1.86 -3.80 2.72
CA ARG A 41 -2.64 -3.09 1.71
C ARG A 41 -3.94 -3.82 1.43
N ALA A 42 -5.05 -3.06 1.38
CA ALA A 42 -6.39 -3.59 1.12
C ALA A 42 -6.86 -3.25 -0.30
N ILE A 43 -7.00 -4.26 -1.15
CA ILE A 43 -7.53 -4.14 -2.51
C ILE A 43 -9.04 -4.43 -2.46
N VAL A 44 -9.84 -3.41 -2.68
CA VAL A 44 -11.32 -3.49 -2.62
C VAL A 44 -11.90 -3.08 -3.97
N VAL A 45 -12.44 -4.06 -4.69
CA VAL A 45 -12.99 -3.89 -6.05
C VAL A 45 -14.49 -4.19 -6.05
N ASP A 46 -15.28 -3.32 -6.70
CA ASP A 46 -16.70 -3.46 -6.95
C ASP A 46 -17.03 -3.13 -8.42
N GLY A 47 -17.22 -4.16 -9.25
CA GLY A 47 -17.27 -4.02 -10.70
C GLY A 47 -15.94 -3.50 -11.25
N GLU A 48 -15.98 -2.42 -12.00
CA GLU A 48 -14.77 -1.73 -12.50
C GLU A 48 -14.27 -0.63 -11.56
N ASP A 49 -14.96 -0.37 -10.45
CA ASP A 49 -14.54 0.60 -9.44
C ASP A 49 -13.63 -0.06 -8.42
N ILE A 50 -12.67 0.70 -7.95
CA ILE A 50 -11.77 0.34 -6.84
C ILE A 50 -11.81 1.43 -5.78
N LEU A 51 -11.75 1.05 -4.49
CA LEU A 51 -11.61 2.00 -3.41
C LEU A 51 -10.15 2.42 -3.28
N LEU A 52 -9.89 3.71 -3.43
CA LEU A 52 -8.56 4.31 -3.35
C LEU A 52 -8.58 5.54 -2.46
N LEU A 53 -7.39 5.95 -2.05
CA LEU A 53 -7.12 7.22 -1.39
C LEU A 53 -6.53 8.18 -2.43
N TYR A 54 -7.18 9.31 -2.66
CA TYR A 54 -6.59 10.41 -3.41
C TYR A 54 -5.80 11.31 -2.46
N THR A 55 -4.56 11.63 -2.81
CA THR A 55 -3.69 12.50 -2.02
C THR A 55 -3.40 13.80 -2.75
N GLU A 56 -3.96 14.93 -2.28
CA GLU A 56 -3.81 16.24 -2.93
C GLU A 56 -2.36 16.70 -3.04
N ARG A 57 -1.55 16.42 -2.01
CA ARG A 57 -0.12 16.79 -1.97
C ARG A 57 0.68 16.17 -3.10
N TYR A 58 0.45 14.89 -3.38
CA TYR A 58 1.21 14.12 -4.36
C TYR A 58 0.49 13.97 -5.68
N HIS A 59 -0.80 14.33 -5.73
CA HIS A 59 -1.66 14.24 -6.89
C HIS A 59 -1.72 12.81 -7.42
N ASP A 60 -1.93 11.87 -6.55
CA ASP A 60 -1.93 10.44 -6.86
C ASP A 60 -3.08 9.68 -6.18
N TYR A 61 -3.36 8.49 -6.72
CA TYR A 61 -4.23 7.49 -6.12
C TYR A 61 -3.41 6.36 -5.54
N THR A 62 -3.71 5.98 -4.30
CA THR A 62 -3.03 4.91 -3.57
C THR A 62 -4.01 3.90 -3.02
N ILE A 63 -3.59 2.63 -2.92
CA ILE A 63 -4.35 1.57 -2.29
C ILE A 63 -4.33 1.79 -0.77
N PRO A 64 -5.50 1.74 -0.08
CA PRO A 64 -5.57 1.88 1.38
C PRO A 64 -4.66 0.92 2.11
N GLY A 65 -4.05 1.40 3.20
CA GLY A 65 -3.18 0.62 4.05
C GLY A 65 -1.89 1.33 4.42
N GLY A 66 -1.30 0.89 5.51
CA GLY A 66 -0.14 1.52 6.14
C GLY A 66 0.84 0.56 6.78
N GLY A 67 1.70 1.10 7.62
CA GLY A 67 2.70 0.34 8.34
C GLY A 67 2.09 -0.52 9.45
N LEU A 68 2.61 -1.71 9.63
CA LEU A 68 2.25 -2.57 10.75
C LEU A 68 2.99 -2.14 12.01
N ASP A 69 2.29 -2.15 13.12
CA ASP A 69 2.87 -1.97 14.45
C ASP A 69 3.74 -3.17 14.84
N GLU A 70 4.62 -2.97 15.83
CA GLU A 70 5.48 -4.06 16.31
C GLU A 70 4.65 -5.19 16.92
N GLY A 71 4.70 -6.36 16.30
CA GLY A 71 3.94 -7.54 16.74
C GLY A 71 2.51 -7.60 16.28
N GLU A 72 2.05 -6.63 15.49
CA GLU A 72 0.71 -6.63 14.91
C GLU A 72 0.53 -7.76 13.89
N ASP A 73 -0.63 -8.42 13.94
CA ASP A 73 -1.04 -9.38 12.89
C ASP A 73 -1.30 -8.64 11.59
N VAL A 74 -0.84 -9.22 10.47
CA VAL A 74 -0.90 -8.53 9.16
C VAL A 74 -2.34 -8.25 8.71
N ILE A 75 -3.26 -9.18 8.96
CA ILE A 75 -4.67 -9.01 8.57
C ILE A 75 -5.33 -8.00 9.51
N ALA A 76 -5.02 -8.04 10.82
CA ALA A 76 -5.53 -7.06 11.77
C ALA A 76 -5.07 -5.63 11.41
N GLY A 77 -3.79 -5.46 11.09
CA GLY A 77 -3.26 -4.17 10.63
C GLY A 77 -3.89 -3.70 9.31
N MET A 78 -4.09 -4.59 8.35
CA MET A 78 -4.80 -4.26 7.10
C MET A 78 -6.23 -3.78 7.38
N VAL A 79 -6.96 -4.45 8.27
CA VAL A 79 -8.34 -4.07 8.65
C VAL A 79 -8.34 -2.71 9.34
N ARG A 80 -7.48 -2.50 10.33
CA ARG A 80 -7.35 -1.23 11.06
C ARG A 80 -7.09 -0.06 10.11
N GLU A 81 -6.09 -0.16 9.23
CA GLU A 81 -5.75 0.88 8.26
C GLU A 81 -6.92 1.15 7.29
N LEU A 82 -7.57 0.11 6.79
CA LEU A 82 -8.71 0.27 5.88
C LEU A 82 -9.89 0.99 6.56
N GLU A 83 -10.18 0.66 7.84
CA GLU A 83 -11.22 1.36 8.62
C GLU A 83 -10.84 2.81 8.89
N GLU A 84 -9.62 3.08 9.33
CA GLU A 84 -9.12 4.41 9.68
C GLU A 84 -9.08 5.34 8.47
N GLU A 85 -8.51 4.88 7.37
CA GLU A 85 -8.30 5.70 6.17
C GLU A 85 -9.56 5.89 5.31
N THR A 86 -10.50 4.93 5.34
CA THR A 86 -11.65 4.96 4.43
C THR A 86 -13.02 4.98 5.11
N GLY A 87 -13.09 4.65 6.39
CA GLY A 87 -14.37 4.41 7.06
C GLY A 87 -15.08 3.15 6.58
N ALA A 88 -14.33 2.17 6.08
CA ALA A 88 -14.88 0.91 5.59
C ALA A 88 -15.63 0.16 6.70
N ASN A 89 -16.74 -0.46 6.33
CA ASN A 89 -17.58 -1.26 7.22
C ASN A 89 -17.77 -2.68 6.65
N ASN A 90 -18.06 -3.65 7.53
CA ASN A 90 -18.37 -5.03 7.17
C ASN A 90 -17.26 -5.67 6.31
N ILE A 91 -16.00 -5.54 6.74
CA ILE A 91 -14.84 -6.08 6.02
C ILE A 91 -14.84 -7.61 6.11
N HIS A 92 -14.91 -8.27 4.96
CA HIS A 92 -15.01 -9.73 4.90
C HIS A 92 -14.35 -10.31 3.63
N SER A 93 -14.35 -11.65 3.50
CA SER A 93 -13.80 -12.37 2.33
C SER A 93 -12.34 -12.02 2.03
N ILE A 94 -11.54 -11.82 3.07
CA ILE A 94 -10.14 -11.46 2.98
C ILE A 94 -9.35 -12.62 2.37
N LYS A 95 -8.59 -12.34 1.30
CA LYS A 95 -7.75 -13.32 0.61
C LYS A 95 -6.38 -12.73 0.28
N PRO A 96 -5.31 -13.51 0.38
CA PRO A 96 -3.98 -13.04 -0.02
C PRO A 96 -3.95 -12.77 -1.53
N PHE A 97 -3.38 -11.62 -1.91
CA PHE A 97 -3.14 -11.24 -3.31
C PHE A 97 -1.67 -11.41 -3.67
N GLY A 98 -0.75 -10.91 -2.84
CA GLY A 98 0.68 -11.09 -3.04
C GLY A 98 1.51 -10.09 -2.26
N ILE A 99 2.84 -10.20 -2.41
CA ILE A 99 3.83 -9.36 -1.73
C ILE A 99 4.56 -8.50 -2.75
N PHE A 100 4.61 -7.20 -2.49
CA PHE A 100 5.43 -6.24 -3.23
C PHE A 100 6.54 -5.74 -2.32
N GLU A 101 7.78 -5.73 -2.80
CA GLU A 101 8.95 -5.28 -2.06
C GLU A 101 9.59 -4.06 -2.71
N GLU A 102 10.03 -3.11 -1.88
CA GLU A 102 10.74 -1.90 -2.33
C GLU A 102 11.97 -1.66 -1.47
N PHE A 103 13.07 -1.35 -2.15
CA PHE A 103 14.24 -0.76 -1.52
C PHE A 103 14.33 0.69 -1.94
N ARG A 104 14.36 1.61 -0.97
CA ARG A 104 14.46 3.05 -1.22
C ARG A 104 15.33 3.75 -0.19
N PRO A 105 15.92 4.91 -0.51
CA PRO A 105 16.71 5.67 0.45
C PRO A 105 15.92 5.94 1.73
N TRP A 106 16.58 5.79 2.88
CA TRP A 106 15.99 6.14 4.17
C TRP A 106 16.39 7.56 4.55
N TYR A 107 15.50 8.30 5.17
CA TYR A 107 15.67 9.72 5.46
C TYR A 107 16.15 10.02 6.87
N LYS A 108 16.28 9.01 7.72
CA LYS A 108 16.81 9.14 9.08
C LYS A 108 18.23 8.58 9.15
N ASP A 109 18.97 8.98 10.19
CA ASP A 109 20.38 8.62 10.36
C ASP A 109 20.60 7.20 10.93
N ASP A 110 19.52 6.44 11.17
CA ASP A 110 19.54 5.11 11.75
C ASP A 110 19.65 3.96 10.74
N ALA A 111 19.57 4.27 9.45
CA ALA A 111 19.80 3.31 8.35
C ALA A 111 20.13 4.03 7.04
N ASP A 112 20.63 3.30 6.05
CA ASP A 112 20.90 3.82 4.70
C ASP A 112 19.72 3.60 3.77
N VAL A 113 19.05 2.44 3.91
CA VAL A 113 18.02 1.96 3.01
C VAL A 113 16.82 1.47 3.81
N MET A 114 15.62 1.80 3.34
CA MET A 114 14.41 1.17 3.82
C MET A 114 14.01 0.03 2.88
N HIS A 115 13.85 -1.17 3.43
CA HIS A 115 13.22 -2.32 2.77
C HIS A 115 11.76 -2.39 3.22
N MET A 116 10.84 -1.92 2.38
CA MET A 116 9.40 -2.01 2.63
C MET A 116 8.85 -3.31 2.02
N ILE A 117 8.14 -4.07 2.83
CA ILE A 117 7.43 -5.29 2.42
C ILE A 117 5.94 -5.00 2.54
N SER A 118 5.24 -4.91 1.42
CA SER A 118 3.80 -4.64 1.34
C SER A 118 3.04 -5.94 1.12
N TYR A 119 2.29 -6.38 2.13
CA TYR A 119 1.39 -7.53 2.08
C TYR A 119 0.03 -7.08 1.53
N CYS A 120 -0.29 -7.47 0.30
CA CYS A 120 -1.52 -7.07 -0.38
C CYS A 120 -2.59 -8.15 -0.23
N TYR A 121 -3.77 -7.75 0.21
CA TYR A 121 -4.94 -8.60 0.34
C TYR A 121 -6.11 -8.03 -0.45
N THR A 122 -6.94 -8.89 -1.02
CA THR A 122 -8.26 -8.51 -1.50
C THR A 122 -9.28 -8.72 -0.41
N CYS A 123 -10.28 -7.85 -0.33
CA CYS A 123 -11.41 -8.02 0.57
C CYS A 123 -12.69 -7.41 -0.02
N LYS A 124 -13.81 -7.63 0.65
CA LYS A 124 -15.10 -7.01 0.37
C LYS A 124 -15.53 -6.17 1.57
N ILE A 125 -16.25 -5.10 1.28
CA ILE A 125 -16.83 -4.17 2.25
C ILE A 125 -18.21 -3.74 1.80
N ASP A 126 -18.96 -3.07 2.66
CA ASP A 126 -20.12 -2.31 2.23
C ASP A 126 -19.67 -1.11 1.39
N ARG A 127 -20.42 -0.78 0.33
CA ARG A 127 -20.06 0.33 -0.57
C ARG A 127 -20.17 1.70 0.10
N GLU A 128 -21.04 1.85 1.09
CA GLU A 128 -21.20 3.06 1.88
C GLU A 128 -20.06 3.16 2.91
N LEU A 129 -19.29 4.24 2.81
CA LEU A 129 -18.16 4.50 3.70
C LEU A 129 -18.63 5.32 4.92
N GLY A 130 -18.08 5.01 6.09
CA GLY A 130 -18.28 5.73 7.33
C GLY A 130 -17.33 6.93 7.48
N GLN A 131 -17.08 7.29 8.74
CA GLN A 131 -16.13 8.35 9.08
C GLN A 131 -14.70 7.81 9.07
N THR A 132 -13.79 8.61 8.53
CA THR A 132 -12.35 8.35 8.56
C THR A 132 -11.74 8.81 9.89
N SER A 133 -10.62 8.21 10.28
CA SER A 133 -9.85 8.57 11.48
C SER A 133 -8.39 8.83 11.12
N TYR A 134 -8.16 9.87 10.34
CA TYR A 134 -6.85 10.22 9.81
C TYR A 134 -5.85 10.66 10.85
N GLU A 135 -4.60 10.29 10.64
CA GLU A 135 -3.46 10.87 11.33
C GLU A 135 -3.15 12.30 10.82
N ASP A 136 -2.45 13.09 11.64
CA ASP A 136 -2.11 14.49 11.32
C ASP A 136 -1.43 14.67 9.95
N TYR A 137 -0.57 13.73 9.53
CA TYR A 137 0.12 13.83 8.27
C TYR A 137 -0.79 13.53 7.08
N GLU A 138 -1.79 12.67 7.24
CA GLU A 138 -2.79 12.32 6.23
C GLU A 138 -3.71 13.51 5.96
N ILE A 139 -4.16 14.17 7.03
CA ILE A 139 -4.92 15.43 6.95
C ILE A 139 -4.11 16.49 6.20
N LYS A 140 -2.82 16.67 6.55
CA LYS A 140 -1.92 17.64 5.90
C LYS A 140 -1.67 17.32 4.44
N ASN A 141 -1.71 16.04 4.06
CA ASN A 141 -1.55 15.59 2.68
C ASN A 141 -2.84 15.72 1.86
N GLY A 142 -3.97 16.02 2.50
CA GLY A 142 -5.28 16.14 1.85
C GLY A 142 -5.78 14.79 1.34
N MET A 143 -5.64 13.74 2.16
CA MET A 143 -6.08 12.39 1.83
C MET A 143 -7.62 12.29 1.84
N LYS A 144 -8.18 11.60 0.85
CA LYS A 144 -9.63 11.38 0.72
C LYS A 144 -9.92 10.01 0.13
N PRO A 145 -10.77 9.18 0.76
CA PRO A 145 -11.20 7.91 0.20
C PRO A 145 -12.23 8.16 -0.90
N MET A 146 -12.15 7.38 -1.97
CA MET A 146 -13.14 7.44 -3.05
C MET A 146 -13.19 6.15 -3.85
N TRP A 147 -14.37 5.84 -4.36
CA TRP A 147 -14.55 4.87 -5.42
C TRP A 147 -14.28 5.52 -6.76
N ILE A 148 -13.43 4.90 -7.56
CA ILE A 148 -13.06 5.40 -8.89
C ILE A 148 -12.91 4.23 -9.85
N ASN A 149 -13.22 4.42 -11.12
CA ASN A 149 -12.91 3.44 -12.15
C ASN A 149 -11.40 3.18 -12.18
N ILE A 150 -10.99 1.91 -12.11
CA ILE A 150 -9.58 1.53 -11.98
C ILE A 150 -8.73 2.03 -13.16
N HIS A 151 -9.28 2.04 -14.37
CA HIS A 151 -8.56 2.51 -15.55
C HIS A 151 -8.34 4.02 -15.51
N ASP A 152 -9.29 4.79 -14.96
CA ASP A 152 -9.14 6.23 -14.77
C ASP A 152 -8.06 6.54 -13.71
N ALA A 153 -8.03 5.76 -12.63
CA ALA A 153 -6.98 5.88 -11.61
C ALA A 153 -5.58 5.55 -12.16
N ILE A 154 -5.47 4.50 -12.97
CA ILE A 154 -4.20 4.14 -13.64
C ILE A 154 -3.76 5.28 -14.56
N ALA A 155 -4.63 5.75 -15.45
CA ALA A 155 -4.31 6.84 -16.38
C ALA A 155 -3.90 8.13 -15.67
N HIS A 156 -4.58 8.45 -14.57
CA HIS A 156 -4.21 9.60 -13.72
C HIS A 156 -2.81 9.46 -13.12
N ASN A 157 -2.52 8.31 -12.50
CA ASN A 157 -1.22 8.06 -11.90
C ASN A 157 -0.10 8.06 -12.94
N GLU A 158 -0.30 7.44 -14.10
CA GLU A 158 0.67 7.45 -15.22
C GLU A 158 0.97 8.88 -15.67
N LYS A 159 -0.06 9.72 -15.79
CA LYS A 159 0.11 11.13 -16.12
C LYS A 159 0.89 11.87 -15.03
N THR A 160 0.58 11.62 -13.76
CA THR A 160 1.31 12.22 -12.62
C THR A 160 2.78 11.79 -12.60
N ILE A 161 3.09 10.51 -12.88
CA ILE A 161 4.46 10.02 -13.01
C ILE A 161 5.22 10.77 -14.09
N ALA A 162 4.59 11.00 -15.25
CA ALA A 162 5.22 11.63 -16.41
C ALA A 162 5.42 13.14 -16.27
N GLU A 163 4.47 13.84 -15.66
CA GLU A 163 4.36 15.30 -15.76
C GLU A 163 4.54 16.04 -14.42
N SER A 164 4.32 15.38 -13.28
CA SER A 164 4.24 16.06 -11.99
C SER A 164 5.56 16.07 -11.23
N PRO A 165 6.09 17.26 -10.85
CA PRO A 165 7.22 17.35 -9.94
C PRO A 165 6.85 16.98 -8.49
N LYS A 166 5.56 16.80 -8.19
CA LYS A 166 5.04 16.49 -6.84
C LYS A 166 4.91 15.00 -6.59
N LYS A 167 5.16 14.15 -7.59
CA LYS A 167 4.97 12.70 -7.46
C LYS A 167 5.66 12.13 -6.22
N GLY A 168 4.91 11.35 -5.44
CA GLY A 168 5.45 10.62 -4.28
C GLY A 168 6.28 9.41 -4.71
N MET A 169 7.13 8.91 -3.82
CA MET A 169 7.98 7.74 -4.11
C MET A 169 7.18 6.42 -4.26
N SER A 170 5.94 6.37 -3.78
CA SER A 170 5.09 5.18 -3.84
C SER A 170 4.28 5.05 -5.12
N ILE A 171 4.14 6.11 -5.92
CA ILE A 171 3.21 6.14 -7.05
C ILE A 171 3.49 5.05 -8.10
N GLU A 172 4.74 4.70 -8.34
CA GLU A 172 5.11 3.65 -9.29
C GLU A 172 4.67 2.26 -8.80
N ARG A 173 4.80 1.98 -7.50
CA ARG A 173 4.26 0.77 -6.88
C ARG A 173 2.74 0.73 -6.99
N GLU A 174 2.07 1.82 -6.61
CA GLU A 174 0.60 1.90 -6.65
C GLU A 174 0.08 1.68 -8.08
N THR A 175 0.67 2.34 -9.06
CA THR A 175 0.28 2.19 -10.47
C THR A 175 0.47 0.75 -10.96
N TYR A 176 1.60 0.13 -10.63
CA TYR A 176 1.85 -1.28 -10.96
C TYR A 176 0.82 -2.21 -10.32
N LEU A 177 0.49 -2.01 -9.05
CA LEU A 177 -0.52 -2.83 -8.36
C LEU A 177 -1.91 -2.64 -8.98
N LEU A 178 -2.30 -1.41 -9.32
CA LEU A 178 -3.57 -1.13 -10.00
C LEU A 178 -3.65 -1.82 -11.38
N GLN A 179 -2.58 -1.76 -12.17
CA GLN A 179 -2.49 -2.46 -13.46
C GLN A 179 -2.62 -3.97 -13.30
N LEU A 180 -1.99 -4.54 -12.26
CA LEU A 180 -2.06 -5.97 -11.98
C LEU A 180 -3.48 -6.38 -11.53
N VAL A 181 -4.14 -5.58 -10.68
CA VAL A 181 -5.52 -5.78 -10.24
C VAL A 181 -6.47 -5.72 -11.43
N ALA A 182 -6.35 -4.69 -12.30
CA ALA A 182 -7.18 -4.57 -13.50
C ALA A 182 -7.03 -5.79 -14.42
N LYS A 183 -5.82 -6.29 -14.58
CA LYS A 183 -5.53 -7.45 -15.44
C LYS A 183 -6.08 -8.77 -14.90
N GLU A 184 -6.09 -8.95 -13.56
CA GLU A 184 -6.38 -10.26 -12.95
C GLU A 184 -7.77 -10.38 -12.35
N MET A 185 -8.43 -9.26 -12.07
CA MET A 185 -9.71 -9.25 -11.35
C MET A 185 -10.87 -8.67 -12.16
N LEU A 186 -10.57 -8.02 -13.29
CA LEU A 186 -11.56 -7.48 -14.25
C LEU A 186 -11.45 -8.16 -15.60
#